data_28dda1a353bfe34f58923c251e0ca366
#
_entry.id   28dda1a353bfe34f58923c251e0ca366
#
_cell.length_a   1.000
_cell.length_b   1.000
_cell.length_c   1.000
_cell.angle_alpha   90.00
_cell.angle_beta   90.00
_cell.angle_gamma   90.00
#
_symmetry.space_group_name_H-M   'P 1'
#
loop_
_entity.id
_entity.type
_entity.pdbx_description
1 polymer ?
#
loop_
_entity_poly.entity_id
_entity_poly.type
_entity_poly.pdbx_seq_one_letter_code
_entity_poly.pdbx_strand_id
1 'polypeptide(L)'
;GSGFPFSFPVVCSQNRKILNAGKGEKKVDRLLILTFCISQIIKGILFPDFEPLPVTGEHIVETAEETWVDKDRLETYTDTGENRSVTIKIWYPKDEGSYPLVVFSHGAGGVLESNASTCENLASHGYVAVAIAHPYQAAYVRNVNGKITPIDATFMEQIMTGGNAETGNPGKTAESDRKTSEEEKERQLYERQMEWMTVRRGDMNFVLDTLLAKVSQSGKAPYDRIDTGKIGVFGHSLGGATAVAAGRERSDISAVIDIEGTMLAEYTGYEKGKHTFYEEPYPVPLLDINSRAVYEEAKGLAAEGEEYVNFYVGRQAADFREVIFEDAGHLNFCDLSLASPILAGLLGTGTVDEWECLENLNELVLNYFDCYLKDQPLVIKDSF
;
A
#
# COMPACT_ATOMS: atom_id res chain seq x y z
N GLY A 1 10.11 8.96 21.12
CA GLY A 1 11.05 8.49 20.13
C GLY A 1 10.58 7.15 19.61
N SER A 2 9.67 7.15 18.62
CA SER A 2 9.18 5.95 17.96
C SER A 2 10.11 5.62 16.78
N GLY A 3 11.22 4.93 17.07
CA GLY A 3 12.04 4.34 16.01
C GLY A 3 11.25 3.22 15.34
N PHE A 4 11.21 3.19 14.00
CA PHE A 4 10.67 2.10 13.20
C PHE A 4 11.23 0.76 13.72
N PRO A 5 10.41 -0.23 14.05
CA PRO A 5 10.90 -1.49 14.60
C PRO A 5 11.33 -2.44 13.47
N PHE A 6 12.38 -2.12 12.72
CA PHE A 6 13.10 -3.13 11.94
C PHE A 6 13.96 -3.99 12.89
N SER A 7 13.34 -4.63 13.87
CA SER A 7 14.01 -5.64 14.67
C SER A 7 13.72 -7.02 14.09
N PHE A 8 14.65 -7.49 13.24
CA PHE A 8 14.72 -8.93 12.98
C PHE A 8 14.88 -9.67 14.31
N PRO A 9 14.19 -10.80 14.53
CA PRO A 9 14.34 -11.54 15.77
C PRO A 9 15.81 -11.94 15.95
N VAL A 10 16.44 -11.40 16.99
CA VAL A 10 17.71 -11.90 17.46
C VAL A 10 17.43 -13.30 18.02
N VAL A 11 17.83 -14.32 17.28
CA VAL A 11 17.96 -15.69 17.81
C VAL A 11 19.11 -15.66 18.81
N CYS A 12 18.82 -15.26 20.01
CA CYS A 12 19.76 -15.20 21.12
C CYS A 12 19.24 -15.95 22.33
N SER A 13 19.18 -17.28 22.24
CA SER A 13 19.19 -18.11 23.45
C SER A 13 19.68 -19.51 23.12
N GLN A 14 20.97 -19.69 22.94
CA GLN A 14 21.67 -20.95 23.18
C GLN A 14 23.20 -20.87 22.91
N ASN A 15 23.91 -19.90 23.44
CA ASN A 15 25.38 -19.86 23.31
C ASN A 15 26.08 -19.83 24.67
N ARG A 16 25.97 -20.93 25.45
CA ARG A 16 26.87 -21.21 26.58
C ARG A 16 27.61 -22.55 26.49
N LYS A 17 27.74 -23.17 25.32
CA LYS A 17 28.46 -24.44 25.13
C LYS A 17 29.46 -24.48 23.97
N ILE A 18 29.95 -23.33 23.46
CA ILE A 18 30.92 -23.31 22.35
C ILE A 18 32.25 -22.75 22.80
N LEU A 19 32.90 -23.42 23.74
CA LEU A 19 34.28 -23.09 24.13
C LEU A 19 35.32 -24.20 23.82
N ASN A 20 34.93 -25.29 23.13
CA ASN A 20 35.86 -26.37 22.75
C ASN A 20 35.64 -26.88 21.33
N ALA A 21 35.47 -26.00 20.35
CA ALA A 21 35.32 -26.37 18.96
C ALA A 21 36.65 -26.45 18.24
N GLY A 22 36.88 -27.49 17.44
CA GLY A 22 38.09 -27.72 16.66
C GLY A 22 38.35 -26.64 15.59
N LYS A 23 39.54 -26.64 14.94
CA LYS A 23 39.96 -25.61 13.96
C LYS A 23 38.97 -25.37 12.79
N GLY A 24 38.11 -26.34 12.47
CA GLY A 24 37.06 -26.24 11.44
C GLY A 24 35.87 -25.42 11.89
N GLU A 25 35.39 -25.62 13.11
CA GLU A 25 34.25 -24.89 13.70
C GLU A 25 34.55 -23.40 13.89
N LYS A 26 35.80 -23.06 14.27
CA LYS A 26 36.23 -21.65 14.37
C LYS A 26 36.27 -20.90 13.03
N LYS A 27 36.38 -21.60 11.88
CA LYS A 27 36.27 -20.99 10.55
C LYS A 27 34.80 -20.69 10.20
N VAL A 28 33.89 -21.62 10.55
CA VAL A 28 32.43 -21.43 10.34
C VAL A 28 31.93 -20.30 11.21
N ASP A 29 32.33 -20.24 12.49
CA ASP A 29 31.94 -19.15 13.40
C ASP A 29 32.42 -17.78 12.89
N ARG A 30 33.67 -17.69 12.39
CA ARG A 30 34.22 -16.45 11.81
C ARG A 30 33.48 -16.05 10.55
N LEU A 31 33.09 -16.99 9.69
CA LEU A 31 32.31 -16.71 8.49
C LEU A 31 30.92 -16.20 8.87
N LEU A 32 30.25 -16.83 9.82
CA LEU A 32 28.94 -16.39 10.32
C LEU A 32 28.99 -14.97 10.93
N ILE A 33 30.03 -14.70 11.75
CA ILE A 33 30.22 -13.36 12.32
C ILE A 33 30.49 -12.35 11.21
N LEU A 34 31.35 -12.67 10.23
CA LEU A 34 31.63 -11.78 9.11
C LEU A 34 30.36 -11.50 8.28
N THR A 35 29.58 -12.54 7.96
CA THR A 35 28.32 -12.42 7.24
C THR A 35 27.34 -11.56 8.03
N PHE A 36 27.24 -11.76 9.34
CA PHE A 36 26.41 -10.93 10.21
C PHE A 36 26.88 -9.47 10.22
N CYS A 37 28.19 -9.20 10.38
CA CYS A 37 28.71 -7.84 10.34
C CYS A 37 28.47 -7.16 8.99
N ILE A 38 28.66 -7.87 7.87
CA ILE A 38 28.35 -7.36 6.53
C ILE A 38 26.87 -7.06 6.40
N SER A 39 25.99 -7.93 6.89
CA SER A 39 24.54 -7.70 6.84
C SER A 39 24.11 -6.46 7.64
N GLN A 40 24.76 -6.19 8.80
CA GLN A 40 24.50 -4.98 9.58
C GLN A 40 24.99 -3.70 8.87
N ILE A 41 26.15 -3.78 8.20
CA ILE A 41 26.67 -2.66 7.40
C ILE A 41 25.73 -2.38 6.22
N ILE A 42 25.33 -3.40 5.48
CA ILE A 42 24.40 -3.27 4.36
C ILE A 42 23.05 -2.69 4.85
N LYS A 43 22.54 -3.19 5.98
CA LYS A 43 21.33 -2.65 6.61
C LYS A 43 21.50 -1.16 6.94
N GLY A 44 22.58 -0.75 7.57
CA GLY A 44 22.82 0.65 7.93
C GLY A 44 23.02 1.58 6.71
N ILE A 45 23.48 1.02 5.57
CA ILE A 45 23.57 1.79 4.30
C ILE A 45 22.21 1.91 3.63
N LEU A 46 21.45 0.81 3.55
CA LEU A 46 20.14 0.79 2.88
C LEU A 46 19.05 1.46 3.72
N PHE A 47 19.10 1.32 5.03
CA PHE A 47 18.15 1.89 5.98
C PHE A 47 18.90 2.67 7.06
N PRO A 48 19.41 3.87 6.74
CA PRO A 48 20.01 4.76 7.72
C PRO A 48 19.01 5.17 8.79
N ASP A 49 19.49 5.65 9.92
CA ASP A 49 18.61 6.34 10.87
C ASP A 49 18.06 7.59 10.19
N PHE A 50 16.75 7.76 10.22
CA PHE A 50 16.08 8.94 9.66
C PHE A 50 15.14 9.55 10.70
N GLU A 51 14.89 10.83 10.56
CA GLU A 51 13.89 11.53 11.36
C GLU A 51 12.52 11.36 10.69
N PRO A 52 11.49 10.86 11.40
CA PRO A 52 10.14 10.81 10.86
C PRO A 52 9.59 12.24 10.69
N LEU A 53 8.73 12.43 9.70
CA LEU A 53 8.03 13.70 9.52
C LEU A 53 7.28 14.09 10.81
N PRO A 54 7.37 15.35 11.26
CA PRO A 54 6.62 15.80 12.40
C PRO A 54 5.12 15.84 12.07
N VAL A 55 4.31 15.41 13.02
CA VAL A 55 2.85 15.60 12.92
C VAL A 55 2.51 17.08 13.11
N THR A 56 1.47 17.56 12.43
CA THR A 56 1.06 18.98 12.46
C THR A 56 -0.20 19.23 13.29
N GLY A 57 -0.88 18.17 13.76
CA GLY A 57 -2.08 18.27 14.58
C GLY A 57 -1.78 18.33 16.08
N GLU A 58 -2.83 18.55 16.87
CA GLU A 58 -2.72 18.80 18.32
C GLU A 58 -2.93 17.54 19.17
N HIS A 59 -3.49 16.46 18.60
CA HIS A 59 -3.76 15.23 19.35
C HIS A 59 -2.50 14.41 19.56
N ILE A 60 -2.34 13.87 20.76
CA ILE A 60 -1.36 12.83 21.04
C ILE A 60 -1.84 11.53 20.37
N VAL A 61 -1.00 10.95 19.54
CA VAL A 61 -1.34 9.73 18.79
C VAL A 61 -0.93 8.49 19.57
N GLU A 62 -1.84 7.55 19.71
CA GLU A 62 -1.58 6.18 20.17
C GLU A 62 -1.73 5.20 19.01
N THR A 63 -1.11 4.02 19.13
CA THR A 63 -1.16 2.99 18.09
C THR A 63 -1.56 1.64 18.63
N ALA A 64 -2.21 0.84 17.79
CA ALA A 64 -2.50 -0.56 18.04
C ALA A 64 -2.22 -1.39 16.79
N GLU A 65 -1.79 -2.63 16.96
CA GLU A 65 -1.65 -3.60 15.87
C GLU A 65 -2.49 -4.83 16.17
N GLU A 66 -3.22 -5.30 15.17
CA GLU A 66 -4.00 -6.53 15.27
C GLU A 66 -3.81 -7.39 14.03
N THR A 67 -4.03 -8.69 14.18
CA THR A 67 -4.10 -9.63 13.07
C THR A 67 -5.42 -10.36 13.14
N TRP A 68 -6.19 -10.30 12.08
CA TRP A 68 -7.52 -10.90 11.98
C TRP A 68 -7.54 -11.99 10.95
N VAL A 69 -8.33 -13.03 11.21
CA VAL A 69 -8.54 -14.16 10.31
C VAL A 69 -9.91 -14.04 9.67
N ASP A 70 -9.94 -13.93 8.36
CA ASP A 70 -11.15 -13.97 7.57
C ASP A 70 -11.62 -15.42 7.41
N LYS A 71 -12.65 -15.79 8.12
CA LYS A 71 -13.17 -17.16 8.17
C LYS A 71 -13.90 -17.58 6.89
N ASP A 72 -14.27 -16.60 6.07
CA ASP A 72 -15.05 -16.80 4.86
C ASP A 72 -14.19 -16.88 3.61
N ARG A 73 -12.88 -16.55 3.70
CA ARG A 73 -11.92 -16.61 2.61
C ARG A 73 -10.73 -17.52 2.94
N LEU A 74 -10.38 -18.38 2.00
CA LEU A 74 -9.13 -19.14 2.04
C LEU A 74 -7.96 -18.31 1.52
N GLU A 75 -6.76 -18.62 2.01
CA GLU A 75 -5.52 -18.10 1.46
C GLU A 75 -5.29 -18.71 0.07
N THR A 76 -5.09 -17.85 -0.95
CA THR A 76 -4.94 -18.27 -2.34
C THR A 76 -3.50 -18.38 -2.81
N TYR A 77 -2.55 -17.83 -2.05
CA TYR A 77 -1.12 -17.92 -2.34
C TYR A 77 -0.46 -19.21 -1.84
N THR A 78 -1.20 -20.04 -1.08
CA THR A 78 -0.72 -21.32 -0.56
C THR A 78 -1.79 -22.38 -0.63
N ASP A 79 -1.36 -23.65 -0.80
CA ASP A 79 -2.25 -24.82 -0.82
C ASP A 79 -2.48 -25.41 0.59
N THR A 80 -2.30 -24.63 1.64
CA THR A 80 -2.42 -25.11 3.03
C THR A 80 -3.85 -25.31 3.49
N GLY A 81 -4.83 -24.70 2.80
CA GLY A 81 -6.23 -24.67 3.23
C GLY A 81 -6.48 -23.77 4.45
N GLU A 82 -5.51 -22.94 4.83
CA GLU A 82 -5.69 -21.96 5.90
C GLU A 82 -6.57 -20.79 5.44
N ASN A 83 -7.28 -20.19 6.38
CA ASN A 83 -8.02 -18.96 6.12
C ASN A 83 -7.07 -17.76 5.94
N ARG A 84 -7.51 -16.81 5.13
CA ARG A 84 -6.80 -15.54 4.91
C ARG A 84 -6.64 -14.79 6.22
N SER A 85 -5.42 -14.31 6.49
CA SER A 85 -5.10 -13.57 7.71
C SER A 85 -4.53 -12.20 7.32
N VAL A 86 -5.12 -11.13 7.86
CA VAL A 86 -4.76 -9.75 7.54
C VAL A 86 -4.26 -9.06 8.80
N THR A 87 -3.11 -8.39 8.72
CA THR A 87 -2.57 -7.57 9.82
C THR A 87 -2.85 -6.10 9.53
N ILE A 88 -3.27 -5.38 10.54
CA ILE A 88 -3.55 -3.95 10.48
C ILE A 88 -2.76 -3.21 11.56
N LYS A 89 -2.55 -1.92 11.29
CA LYS A 89 -2.06 -0.95 12.28
C LYS A 89 -3.01 0.22 12.33
N ILE A 90 -3.32 0.65 13.55
CA ILE A 90 -4.28 1.72 13.84
C ILE A 90 -3.51 2.83 14.53
N TRP A 91 -3.62 4.06 14.03
CA TRP A 91 -3.21 5.30 14.69
C TRP A 91 -4.48 6.03 15.10
N TYR A 92 -4.56 6.49 16.33
CA TYR A 92 -5.77 7.14 16.84
C TYR A 92 -5.45 8.18 17.91
N PRO A 93 -6.30 9.22 18.07
CA PRO A 93 -6.16 10.18 19.14
C PRO A 93 -6.27 9.50 20.51
N LYS A 94 -5.36 9.84 21.40
CA LYS A 94 -5.41 9.39 22.80
C LYS A 94 -6.67 9.87 23.51
N ASP A 95 -7.09 11.09 23.21
CA ASP A 95 -8.23 11.74 23.85
C ASP A 95 -9.54 11.03 23.51
N GLU A 96 -10.49 11.08 24.43
CA GLU A 96 -11.84 10.60 24.17
C GLU A 96 -12.53 11.47 23.13
N GLY A 97 -13.24 10.83 22.21
CA GLY A 97 -13.91 11.51 21.11
C GLY A 97 -14.53 10.53 20.11
N SER A 98 -15.17 11.05 19.11
CA SER A 98 -15.66 10.31 17.95
C SER A 98 -15.02 10.92 16.71
N TYR A 99 -14.17 10.16 16.04
CA TYR A 99 -13.30 10.63 14.96
C TYR A 99 -13.62 9.89 13.67
N PRO A 100 -13.59 10.57 12.52
CA PRO A 100 -13.74 9.90 11.22
C PRO A 100 -12.71 8.78 11.06
N LEU A 101 -13.13 7.71 10.39
CA LEU A 101 -12.28 6.58 10.03
C LEU A 101 -11.67 6.80 8.64
N VAL A 102 -10.37 6.58 8.50
CA VAL A 102 -9.70 6.50 7.21
C VAL A 102 -8.92 5.20 7.11
N VAL A 103 -9.02 4.49 5.98
CA VAL A 103 -8.34 3.20 5.79
C VAL A 103 -7.38 3.30 4.60
N PHE A 104 -6.13 2.92 4.84
CA PHE A 104 -5.03 2.97 3.88
C PHE A 104 -4.64 1.59 3.36
N SER A 105 -4.39 1.51 2.05
CA SER A 105 -3.82 0.35 1.37
C SER A 105 -2.51 0.73 0.70
N HIS A 106 -1.43 -0.03 0.96
CA HIS A 106 -0.10 0.21 0.38
C HIS A 106 0.03 -0.29 -1.06
N GLY A 107 1.03 0.21 -1.79
CA GLY A 107 1.39 -0.24 -3.15
C GLY A 107 1.85 -1.71 -3.22
N ALA A 108 2.02 -2.21 -4.43
CA ALA A 108 2.60 -3.54 -4.64
C ALA A 108 4.02 -3.61 -4.06
N GLY A 109 4.31 -4.65 -3.27
CA GLY A 109 5.60 -4.76 -2.60
C GLY A 109 5.86 -3.75 -1.47
N GLY A 110 4.87 -2.93 -1.10
CA GLY A 110 4.96 -2.04 0.06
C GLY A 110 4.92 -2.81 1.40
N VAL A 111 4.80 -2.09 2.49
CA VAL A 111 4.69 -2.65 3.85
C VAL A 111 3.56 -1.98 4.62
N LEU A 112 3.22 -2.50 5.78
CA LEU A 112 2.18 -1.96 6.66
C LEU A 112 2.38 -0.46 6.97
N GLU A 113 3.62 -0.03 7.09
CA GLU A 113 4.03 1.34 7.42
C GLU A 113 4.43 2.20 6.21
N SER A 114 4.05 1.81 4.98
CA SER A 114 4.47 2.54 3.77
C SER A 114 4.12 4.03 3.78
N ASN A 115 3.03 4.43 4.40
CA ASN A 115 2.60 5.81 4.58
C ASN A 115 2.24 6.08 6.06
N ALA A 116 3.13 5.64 6.96
CA ALA A 116 2.94 5.86 8.40
C ALA A 116 2.90 7.34 8.76
N SER A 117 3.70 8.18 8.08
CA SER A 117 3.70 9.63 8.26
C SER A 117 2.33 10.25 7.98
N THR A 118 1.69 9.85 6.90
CA THR A 118 0.33 10.31 6.54
C THR A 118 -0.71 9.83 7.56
N CYS A 119 -0.66 8.53 7.95
CA CYS A 119 -1.58 7.98 8.93
C CYS A 119 -1.43 8.63 10.31
N GLU A 120 -0.19 8.87 10.76
CA GLU A 120 0.08 9.50 12.04
C GLU A 120 -0.33 10.99 12.03
N ASN A 121 -0.08 11.69 10.92
CA ASN A 121 -0.51 13.07 10.75
C ASN A 121 -2.05 13.19 10.79
N LEU A 122 -2.78 12.34 10.06
CA LEU A 122 -4.24 12.28 10.12
C LEU A 122 -4.74 12.03 11.55
N ALA A 123 -4.12 11.09 12.27
CA ALA A 123 -4.51 10.82 13.66
C ALA A 123 -4.24 12.00 14.58
N SER A 124 -3.15 12.75 14.37
CA SER A 124 -2.88 13.99 15.14
C SER A 124 -3.90 15.09 14.89
N HIS A 125 -4.61 15.03 13.76
CA HIS A 125 -5.71 15.93 13.41
C HIS A 125 -7.09 15.38 13.76
N GLY A 126 -7.19 14.30 14.54
CA GLY A 126 -8.47 13.75 14.99
C GLY A 126 -9.13 12.86 13.94
N TYR A 127 -8.40 11.90 13.45
CA TYR A 127 -8.88 10.75 12.66
C TYR A 127 -8.48 9.45 13.36
N VAL A 128 -9.21 8.38 13.09
CA VAL A 128 -8.71 7.03 13.29
C VAL A 128 -8.20 6.54 11.93
N ALA A 129 -6.89 6.42 11.78
CA ALA A 129 -6.25 5.96 10.55
C ALA A 129 -5.84 4.50 10.68
N VAL A 130 -6.19 3.67 9.70
CA VAL A 130 -5.92 2.23 9.71
C VAL A 130 -5.18 1.84 8.44
N ALA A 131 -3.98 1.28 8.56
CA ALA A 131 -3.26 0.69 7.44
C ALA A 131 -3.47 -0.82 7.40
N ILE A 132 -3.55 -1.36 6.19
CA ILE A 132 -3.71 -2.80 5.92
C ILE A 132 -2.40 -3.34 5.33
N ALA A 133 -1.88 -4.44 5.91
CA ALA A 133 -0.85 -5.24 5.29
C ALA A 133 -1.49 -6.38 4.49
N HIS A 134 -1.15 -6.47 3.22
CA HIS A 134 -1.66 -7.51 2.31
C HIS A 134 -0.65 -8.65 2.20
N PRO A 135 -0.81 -9.77 2.92
CA PRO A 135 0.12 -10.90 2.85
C PRO A 135 0.35 -11.36 1.42
N TYR A 136 1.57 -11.76 1.11
CA TYR A 136 2.06 -12.19 -0.20
C TYR A 136 2.15 -11.10 -1.27
N GLN A 137 1.48 -9.94 -1.09
CA GLN A 137 1.58 -8.77 -1.96
C GLN A 137 2.35 -7.60 -1.33
N ALA A 138 2.64 -7.68 -0.05
CA ALA A 138 3.58 -6.82 0.67
C ALA A 138 4.99 -7.41 0.60
N ALA A 139 6.04 -6.59 0.69
CA ALA A 139 7.43 -7.07 0.79
C ALA A 139 7.56 -8.10 1.91
N TYR A 140 6.93 -7.83 3.02
CA TYR A 140 6.67 -8.79 4.09
C TYR A 140 5.50 -8.33 4.96
N VAL A 141 4.86 -9.28 5.61
CA VAL A 141 3.88 -9.01 6.69
C VAL A 141 4.34 -9.73 7.94
N ARG A 142 4.50 -9.00 9.02
CA ARG A 142 4.72 -9.58 10.35
C ARG A 142 3.41 -9.49 11.14
N ASN A 143 2.84 -10.64 11.51
CA ASN A 143 1.66 -10.66 12.33
C ASN A 143 1.98 -10.38 13.81
N VAL A 144 0.96 -10.11 14.62
CA VAL A 144 1.12 -9.80 16.06
C VAL A 144 1.77 -10.94 16.89
N ASN A 145 1.81 -12.16 16.36
CA ASN A 145 2.50 -13.30 16.99
C ASN A 145 3.95 -13.45 16.52
N GLY A 146 4.43 -12.54 15.67
CA GLY A 146 5.80 -12.53 15.15
C GLY A 146 6.05 -13.44 13.93
N LYS A 147 5.04 -14.12 13.39
CA LYS A 147 5.16 -14.88 12.13
C LYS A 147 5.36 -13.88 10.97
N ILE A 148 6.38 -14.11 10.16
CA ILE A 148 6.66 -13.32 8.97
C ILE A 148 6.18 -14.08 7.74
N THR A 149 5.38 -13.40 6.91
CA THR A 149 4.96 -13.84 5.58
C THR A 149 5.66 -12.96 4.55
N PRO A 150 6.60 -13.47 3.76
CA PRO A 150 7.26 -12.70 2.72
C PRO A 150 6.33 -12.49 1.52
N ILE A 151 6.76 -11.59 0.61
CA ILE A 151 6.13 -11.44 -0.70
C ILE A 151 6.14 -12.78 -1.46
N ASP A 152 5.09 -13.04 -2.21
CA ASP A 152 5.08 -14.18 -3.14
C ASP A 152 6.08 -13.95 -4.29
N ALA A 153 6.86 -14.98 -4.61
CA ALA A 153 7.91 -14.85 -5.63
C ALA A 153 7.35 -14.59 -7.02
N THR A 154 6.21 -15.20 -7.36
CA THR A 154 5.53 -15.03 -8.65
C THR A 154 4.95 -13.61 -8.74
N PHE A 155 4.31 -13.13 -7.68
CA PHE A 155 3.81 -11.76 -7.61
C PHE A 155 4.95 -10.74 -7.75
N MET A 156 6.09 -10.96 -7.06
CA MET A 156 7.27 -10.08 -7.18
C MET A 156 7.79 -10.06 -8.62
N GLU A 157 7.95 -11.22 -9.26
CA GLU A 157 8.39 -11.31 -10.64
C GLU A 157 7.43 -10.55 -11.57
N GLN A 158 6.13 -10.72 -11.38
CA GLN A 158 5.10 -10.07 -12.18
C GLN A 158 5.14 -8.53 -12.06
N ILE A 159 5.31 -7.98 -10.86
CA ILE A 159 5.41 -6.52 -10.70
C ILE A 159 6.72 -5.96 -11.26
N MET A 160 7.84 -6.69 -11.11
CA MET A 160 9.14 -6.23 -11.62
C MET A 160 9.25 -6.25 -13.14
N THR A 161 8.46 -7.07 -13.81
CA THR A 161 8.44 -7.19 -15.28
C THR A 161 7.32 -6.40 -15.92
N GLY A 162 6.62 -5.54 -15.17
CA GLY A 162 5.46 -4.80 -15.67
C GLY A 162 4.32 -5.72 -16.13
N GLY A 163 4.24 -6.92 -15.55
CA GLY A 163 3.27 -7.94 -15.98
C GLY A 163 3.66 -8.74 -17.20
N ASN A 164 4.77 -8.43 -17.85
CA ASN A 164 5.26 -9.13 -19.07
C ASN A 164 6.03 -10.43 -18.78
N ALA A 165 6.08 -10.91 -17.54
CA ALA A 165 6.71 -12.19 -17.23
C ALA A 165 5.93 -13.32 -17.90
N GLU A 166 6.53 -13.91 -18.93
CA GLU A 166 6.13 -15.24 -19.35
C GLU A 166 6.29 -16.16 -18.14
N THR A 167 5.23 -16.87 -17.77
CA THR A 167 5.28 -17.90 -16.72
C THR A 167 6.17 -19.05 -17.19
N GLY A 168 7.47 -18.81 -17.22
CA GLY A 168 8.50 -19.77 -17.55
C GLY A 168 8.85 -20.57 -16.31
N ASN A 169 8.27 -21.76 -16.20
CA ASN A 169 8.83 -22.83 -15.36
C ASN A 169 10.27 -23.08 -15.83
N PRO A 170 11.33 -22.84 -15.00
CA PRO A 170 12.73 -22.95 -15.43
C PRO A 170 13.18 -24.37 -15.84
N GLY A 171 12.26 -25.29 -15.99
CA GLY A 171 12.51 -26.69 -16.37
C GLY A 171 11.91 -27.17 -17.71
N LYS A 172 11.28 -26.30 -18.50
CA LYS A 172 10.80 -26.68 -19.85
C LYS A 172 11.54 -25.94 -20.93
N THR A 173 12.44 -26.67 -21.58
CA THR A 173 13.19 -26.31 -22.75
C THR A 173 12.29 -25.81 -23.90
N ALA A 174 12.76 -24.73 -24.54
CA ALA A 174 12.35 -24.14 -25.78
C ALA A 174 11.74 -25.11 -26.80
N GLU A 175 10.42 -25.17 -26.87
CA GLU A 175 9.71 -25.71 -28.05
C GLU A 175 8.24 -25.21 -28.11
N SER A 176 8.01 -23.92 -27.86
CA SER A 176 6.77 -23.25 -28.25
C SER A 176 7.00 -21.80 -28.59
N ASP A 177 7.73 -21.54 -29.70
CA ASP A 177 7.71 -20.28 -30.41
C ASP A 177 6.34 -20.02 -31.07
N ARG A 178 5.26 -20.06 -30.28
CA ARG A 178 4.07 -19.30 -30.61
C ARG A 178 4.32 -17.89 -30.11
N LYS A 179 4.64 -16.97 -31.02
CA LYS A 179 4.52 -15.53 -30.75
C LYS A 179 3.12 -15.29 -30.22
N THR A 180 3.00 -15.15 -28.91
CA THR A 180 1.77 -14.68 -28.28
C THR A 180 1.46 -13.33 -28.89
N SER A 181 0.24 -13.15 -29.41
CA SER A 181 -0.15 -11.85 -29.99
C SER A 181 -0.12 -10.78 -28.89
N GLU A 182 0.09 -9.51 -29.23
CA GLU A 182 0.02 -8.41 -28.24
C GLU A 182 -1.34 -8.43 -27.54
N GLU A 183 -2.43 -8.65 -28.27
CA GLU A 183 -3.77 -8.77 -27.70
C GLU A 183 -3.86 -9.87 -26.63
N GLU A 184 -3.21 -11.01 -26.84
CA GLU A 184 -3.18 -12.11 -25.86
C GLU A 184 -2.35 -11.76 -24.63
N LYS A 185 -1.25 -11.01 -24.78
CA LYS A 185 -0.44 -10.53 -23.66
C LYS A 185 -1.21 -9.53 -22.81
N GLU A 186 -1.88 -8.56 -23.43
CA GLU A 186 -2.71 -7.57 -22.75
C GLU A 186 -3.88 -8.24 -22.02
N ARG A 187 -4.53 -9.23 -22.62
CA ARG A 187 -5.57 -9.99 -21.95
C ARG A 187 -5.04 -10.73 -20.72
N GLN A 188 -3.87 -11.37 -20.83
CA GLN A 188 -3.24 -12.04 -19.69
C GLN A 188 -2.82 -11.07 -18.59
N LEU A 189 -2.36 -9.87 -18.97
CA LEU A 189 -2.06 -8.81 -18.01
C LEU A 189 -3.33 -8.37 -17.27
N TYR A 190 -4.41 -8.10 -18.00
CA TYR A 190 -5.70 -7.77 -17.40
C TYR A 190 -6.20 -8.86 -16.42
N GLU A 191 -6.21 -10.14 -16.84
CA GLU A 191 -6.65 -11.24 -15.99
C GLU A 191 -5.84 -11.31 -14.69
N ARG A 192 -4.53 -11.13 -14.77
CA ARG A 192 -3.61 -11.10 -13.63
C ARG A 192 -3.84 -9.92 -12.68
N GLN A 193 -4.04 -8.74 -13.24
CA GLN A 193 -4.39 -7.55 -12.46
C GLN A 193 -5.71 -7.74 -11.72
N MET A 194 -6.70 -8.38 -12.34
CA MET A 194 -7.97 -8.72 -11.69
C MET A 194 -7.81 -9.74 -10.56
N GLU A 195 -6.89 -10.70 -10.68
CA GLU A 195 -6.54 -11.61 -9.58
C GLU A 195 -5.94 -10.84 -8.40
N TRP A 196 -5.00 -9.92 -8.66
CA TRP A 196 -4.42 -9.08 -7.60
C TRP A 196 -5.49 -8.23 -6.91
N MET A 197 -6.35 -7.62 -7.69
CA MET A 197 -7.44 -6.78 -7.19
C MET A 197 -8.45 -7.59 -6.37
N THR A 198 -8.74 -8.83 -6.76
CA THR A 198 -9.64 -9.72 -6.00
C THR A 198 -9.16 -9.91 -4.57
N VAL A 199 -7.87 -10.13 -4.36
CA VAL A 199 -7.27 -10.27 -3.03
C VAL A 199 -7.35 -8.95 -2.25
N ARG A 200 -6.96 -7.84 -2.89
CA ARG A 200 -6.91 -6.50 -2.27
C ARG A 200 -8.30 -6.02 -1.84
N ARG A 201 -9.28 -6.12 -2.74
CA ARG A 201 -10.68 -5.76 -2.47
C ARG A 201 -11.24 -6.58 -1.31
N GLY A 202 -10.98 -7.89 -1.33
CA GLY A 202 -11.38 -8.78 -0.25
C GLY A 202 -10.77 -8.38 1.10
N ASP A 203 -9.49 -8.03 1.15
CA ASP A 203 -8.83 -7.59 2.37
C ASP A 203 -9.38 -6.26 2.88
N MET A 204 -9.58 -5.27 1.99
CA MET A 204 -10.15 -3.97 2.33
C MET A 204 -11.57 -4.11 2.90
N ASN A 205 -12.44 -4.85 2.21
CA ASN A 205 -13.81 -5.08 2.64
C ASN A 205 -13.85 -5.83 3.98
N PHE A 206 -13.05 -6.87 4.15
CA PHE A 206 -12.95 -7.61 5.41
C PHE A 206 -12.49 -6.72 6.57
N VAL A 207 -11.53 -5.86 6.36
CA VAL A 207 -11.03 -4.94 7.40
C VAL A 207 -12.10 -3.92 7.76
N LEU A 208 -12.75 -3.29 6.78
CA LEU A 208 -13.84 -2.33 7.02
C LEU A 208 -14.99 -2.99 7.80
N ASP A 209 -15.46 -4.16 7.36
CA ASP A 209 -16.56 -4.87 8.03
C ASP A 209 -16.18 -5.29 9.46
N THR A 210 -14.93 -5.72 9.67
CA THR A 210 -14.43 -6.08 11.00
C THR A 210 -14.33 -4.87 11.92
N LEU A 211 -13.86 -3.72 11.42
CA LEU A 211 -13.82 -2.46 12.18
C LEU A 211 -15.22 -2.05 12.64
N LEU A 212 -16.18 -2.01 11.71
CA LEU A 212 -17.58 -1.65 12.01
C LEU A 212 -18.21 -2.61 13.04
N ALA A 213 -17.95 -3.91 12.91
CA ALA A 213 -18.42 -4.90 13.89
C ALA A 213 -17.77 -4.68 15.26
N LYS A 214 -16.48 -4.36 15.32
CA LYS A 214 -15.77 -4.09 16.59
C LYS A 214 -16.23 -2.81 17.27
N VAL A 215 -16.57 -1.76 16.53
CA VAL A 215 -17.16 -0.53 17.08
C VAL A 215 -18.44 -0.84 17.85
N SER A 216 -19.30 -1.69 17.30
CA SER A 216 -20.57 -2.06 17.96
C SER A 216 -20.38 -2.97 19.17
N GLN A 217 -19.24 -3.64 19.32
CA GLN A 217 -18.99 -4.67 20.35
C GLN A 217 -18.03 -4.21 21.45
N SER A 218 -17.14 -3.25 21.16
CA SER A 218 -16.06 -2.84 22.04
C SER A 218 -16.28 -1.43 22.56
N GLY A 219 -16.43 -1.25 23.85
CA GLY A 219 -16.45 0.07 24.50
C GLY A 219 -15.04 0.56 24.88
N LYS A 220 -14.00 0.26 24.08
CA LYS A 220 -12.59 0.61 24.36
C LYS A 220 -11.89 1.09 23.13
N ALA A 221 -10.88 1.96 23.33
CA ALA A 221 -9.97 2.39 22.27
C ALA A 221 -9.26 1.20 21.59
N PRO A 222 -9.01 1.28 20.29
CA PRO A 222 -9.33 2.41 19.40
C PRO A 222 -10.78 2.44 18.90
N TYR A 223 -11.58 1.39 19.13
CA TYR A 223 -12.88 1.19 18.47
C TYR A 223 -13.96 2.18 18.95
N ASP A 224 -13.94 2.57 20.23
CA ASP A 224 -14.87 3.58 20.78
C ASP A 224 -14.56 5.01 20.32
N ARG A 225 -13.47 5.18 19.55
CA ARG A 225 -13.06 6.45 18.93
C ARG A 225 -13.61 6.63 17.52
N ILE A 226 -14.11 5.57 16.88
CA ILE A 226 -14.47 5.57 15.46
C ILE A 226 -15.90 6.12 15.25
N ASP A 227 -16.01 7.15 14.40
CA ASP A 227 -17.28 7.59 13.82
C ASP A 227 -17.58 6.76 12.56
N THR A 228 -18.50 5.82 12.66
CA THR A 228 -18.87 4.93 11.55
C THR A 228 -19.69 5.60 10.46
N GLY A 229 -20.15 6.82 10.67
CA GLY A 229 -20.87 7.63 9.68
C GLY A 229 -19.94 8.45 8.77
N LYS A 230 -18.63 8.42 9.01
CA LYS A 230 -17.62 9.25 8.33
C LYS A 230 -16.41 8.41 7.97
N ILE A 231 -16.46 7.75 6.82
CA ILE A 231 -15.43 6.80 6.38
C ILE A 231 -14.80 7.28 5.08
N GLY A 232 -13.47 7.41 5.06
CA GLY A 232 -12.66 7.63 3.88
C GLY A 232 -11.73 6.45 3.63
N VAL A 233 -11.32 6.28 2.38
CA VAL A 233 -10.30 5.30 2.01
C VAL A 233 -9.27 5.95 1.11
N PHE A 234 -8.02 5.53 1.25
CA PHE A 234 -6.94 6.00 0.38
C PHE A 234 -5.88 4.92 0.19
N GLY A 235 -5.07 5.10 -0.82
CA GLY A 235 -3.98 4.17 -1.06
C GLY A 235 -2.99 4.68 -2.08
N HIS A 236 -1.81 4.06 -2.08
CA HIS A 236 -0.74 4.35 -3.03
C HIS A 236 -0.63 3.22 -4.07
N SER A 237 -0.49 3.58 -5.34
CA SER A 237 -0.26 2.61 -6.43
C SER A 237 -1.39 1.55 -6.48
N LEU A 238 -1.08 0.24 -6.44
CA LEU A 238 -2.09 -0.83 -6.34
C LEU A 238 -3.03 -0.66 -5.13
N GLY A 239 -2.57 0.03 -4.07
CA GLY A 239 -3.41 0.40 -2.93
C GLY A 239 -4.41 1.50 -3.26
N GLY A 240 -4.05 2.45 -4.13
CA GLY A 240 -4.95 3.46 -4.67
C GLY A 240 -6.06 2.83 -5.49
N ALA A 241 -5.71 1.93 -6.42
CA ALA A 241 -6.70 1.11 -7.14
C ALA A 241 -7.65 0.35 -6.18
N THR A 242 -7.12 -0.13 -5.03
CA THR A 242 -7.91 -0.81 -4.00
C THR A 242 -8.89 0.14 -3.30
N ALA A 243 -8.45 1.37 -2.99
CA ALA A 243 -9.30 2.40 -2.41
C ALA A 243 -10.43 2.80 -3.37
N VAL A 244 -10.11 2.99 -4.65
CA VAL A 244 -11.11 3.27 -5.70
C VAL A 244 -12.13 2.14 -5.82
N ALA A 245 -11.70 0.89 -5.78
CA ALA A 245 -12.60 -0.27 -5.79
C ALA A 245 -13.56 -0.25 -4.59
N ALA A 246 -13.05 0.04 -3.40
CA ALA A 246 -13.88 0.11 -2.20
C ALA A 246 -14.94 1.24 -2.29
N GLY A 247 -14.57 2.41 -2.81
CA GLY A 247 -15.51 3.52 -3.05
C GLY A 247 -16.59 3.17 -4.06
N ARG A 248 -16.29 2.34 -5.06
CA ARG A 248 -17.29 1.83 -6.03
C ARG A 248 -18.27 0.84 -5.39
N GLU A 249 -17.78 -0.02 -4.52
CA GLU A 249 -18.52 -1.18 -4.00
C GLU A 249 -19.33 -0.87 -2.75
N ARG A 250 -18.93 0.13 -1.97
CA ARG A 250 -19.46 0.37 -0.62
C ARG A 250 -20.17 1.71 -0.52
N SER A 251 -21.37 1.67 -0.04
CA SER A 251 -22.20 2.88 0.17
C SER A 251 -21.90 3.61 1.49
N ASP A 252 -21.07 3.03 2.37
CA ASP A 252 -20.66 3.65 3.64
C ASP A 252 -19.36 4.47 3.51
N ILE A 253 -18.70 4.48 2.34
CA ILE A 253 -17.55 5.32 2.05
C ILE A 253 -18.01 6.70 1.54
N SER A 254 -17.43 7.76 2.12
CA SER A 254 -17.77 9.15 1.83
C SER A 254 -16.75 9.86 0.94
N ALA A 255 -15.50 9.39 0.87
CA ALA A 255 -14.44 10.00 0.09
C ALA A 255 -13.31 9.01 -0.20
N VAL A 256 -12.69 9.17 -1.38
CA VAL A 256 -11.61 8.30 -1.86
C VAL A 256 -10.44 9.14 -2.34
N ILE A 257 -9.20 8.71 -2.02
CA ILE A 257 -7.97 9.26 -2.59
C ILE A 257 -7.20 8.13 -3.24
N ASP A 258 -6.88 8.30 -4.52
CA ASP A 258 -5.92 7.50 -5.27
C ASP A 258 -4.59 8.25 -5.37
N ILE A 259 -3.53 7.66 -4.83
CA ILE A 259 -2.17 8.22 -4.91
C ILE A 259 -1.40 7.40 -5.94
N GLU A 260 -1.33 7.92 -7.16
CA GLU A 260 -0.61 7.37 -8.31
C GLU A 260 -0.94 5.89 -8.60
N GLY A 261 -2.22 5.54 -8.48
CA GLY A 261 -2.75 4.23 -8.82
C GLY A 261 -3.43 4.23 -10.18
N THR A 262 -3.33 3.13 -10.92
CA THR A 262 -4.22 2.88 -12.04
C THR A 262 -5.52 2.31 -11.51
N MET A 263 -6.66 2.89 -11.82
CA MET A 263 -7.99 2.50 -11.30
C MET A 263 -8.47 1.17 -11.87
N LEU A 264 -7.68 0.10 -11.63
CA LEU A 264 -7.83 -1.23 -12.26
C LEU A 264 -9.21 -1.84 -12.05
N ALA A 265 -9.85 -1.59 -10.91
CA ALA A 265 -11.16 -2.15 -10.62
C ALA A 265 -12.31 -1.48 -11.41
N GLU A 266 -12.02 -0.41 -12.12
CA GLU A 266 -12.97 0.26 -13.03
C GLU A 266 -13.01 -0.42 -14.42
N TYR A 267 -12.08 -1.34 -14.71
CA TYR A 267 -12.20 -2.24 -15.85
C TYR A 267 -13.27 -3.30 -15.59
N THR A 268 -14.16 -3.51 -16.56
CA THR A 268 -15.20 -4.55 -16.52
C THR A 268 -14.89 -5.75 -17.41
N GLY A 269 -13.90 -5.62 -18.28
CA GLY A 269 -13.47 -6.69 -19.19
C GLY A 269 -12.38 -6.26 -20.17
N TYR A 270 -11.91 -7.22 -20.95
CA TYR A 270 -11.00 -7.00 -22.09
C TYR A 270 -11.53 -7.75 -23.31
N GLU A 271 -12.02 -7.01 -24.31
CA GLU A 271 -12.65 -7.57 -25.51
C GLU A 271 -12.13 -6.90 -26.78
N LYS A 272 -11.78 -7.69 -27.78
CA LYS A 272 -11.32 -7.22 -29.10
C LYS A 272 -10.16 -6.23 -29.04
N GLY A 273 -9.21 -6.49 -28.18
CA GLY A 273 -8.03 -5.67 -28.02
C GLY A 273 -8.25 -4.38 -27.21
N LYS A 274 -9.36 -4.25 -26.49
CA LYS A 274 -9.67 -3.05 -25.70
C LYS A 274 -10.25 -3.39 -24.36
N HIS A 275 -9.95 -2.57 -23.36
CA HIS A 275 -10.63 -2.61 -22.07
C HIS A 275 -12.05 -2.06 -22.19
N THR A 276 -12.95 -2.63 -21.40
CA THR A 276 -14.29 -2.11 -21.14
C THR A 276 -14.36 -1.57 -19.72
N PHE A 277 -15.25 -0.60 -19.48
CA PHE A 277 -15.33 0.17 -18.25
C PHE A 277 -16.76 0.16 -17.68
N TYR A 278 -16.91 0.52 -16.41
CA TYR A 278 -18.23 0.84 -15.88
C TYR A 278 -18.82 2.05 -16.60
N GLU A 279 -20.08 1.95 -17.05
CA GLU A 279 -20.79 3.06 -17.66
C GLU A 279 -21.41 4.00 -16.60
N GLU A 280 -21.64 3.49 -15.38
CA GLU A 280 -22.18 4.26 -14.27
C GLU A 280 -21.12 5.22 -13.71
N PRO A 281 -21.50 6.47 -13.42
CA PRO A 281 -20.61 7.44 -12.78
C PRO A 281 -19.96 6.90 -11.51
N TYR A 282 -18.75 7.35 -11.21
CA TYR A 282 -18.11 7.00 -9.94
C TYR A 282 -18.91 7.61 -8.77
N PRO A 283 -19.28 6.81 -7.75
CA PRO A 283 -20.39 7.19 -6.85
C PRO A 283 -20.03 8.17 -5.73
N VAL A 284 -18.73 8.36 -5.43
CA VAL A 284 -18.27 9.17 -4.30
C VAL A 284 -17.20 10.17 -4.75
N PRO A 285 -16.95 11.26 -4.00
CA PRO A 285 -15.84 12.17 -4.26
C PRO A 285 -14.53 11.43 -4.39
N LEU A 286 -13.75 11.75 -5.43
CA LEU A 286 -12.50 11.10 -5.79
C LEU A 286 -11.40 12.13 -6.04
N LEU A 287 -10.30 12.00 -5.32
CA LEU A 287 -9.05 12.71 -5.58
C LEU A 287 -8.06 11.74 -6.22
N ASP A 288 -7.53 12.13 -7.39
CA ASP A 288 -6.48 11.44 -8.13
C ASP A 288 -5.18 12.26 -8.04
N ILE A 289 -4.14 11.72 -7.41
CA ILE A 289 -2.86 12.38 -7.23
C ILE A 289 -1.84 11.67 -8.10
N ASN A 290 -1.20 12.41 -8.99
CA ASN A 290 -0.22 11.86 -9.93
C ASN A 290 1.09 12.67 -9.95
N SER A 291 2.20 12.00 -10.23
CA SER A 291 3.41 12.70 -10.66
C SER A 291 3.23 13.24 -12.09
N ARG A 292 3.94 14.31 -12.40
CA ARG A 292 3.96 14.88 -13.77
C ARG A 292 4.34 13.82 -14.82
N ALA A 293 5.28 12.95 -14.48
CA ALA A 293 5.78 11.93 -15.40
C ALA A 293 4.67 10.93 -15.77
N VAL A 294 3.96 10.37 -14.79
CA VAL A 294 2.84 9.43 -15.02
C VAL A 294 1.69 10.10 -15.73
N TYR A 295 1.36 11.34 -15.37
CA TYR A 295 0.31 12.10 -16.03
C TYR A 295 0.59 12.35 -17.54
N GLU A 296 1.82 12.76 -17.88
CA GLU A 296 2.18 12.99 -19.29
C GLU A 296 2.28 11.68 -20.09
N GLU A 297 2.71 10.58 -19.47
CA GLU A 297 2.66 9.25 -20.11
C GLU A 297 1.21 8.85 -20.43
N ALA A 298 0.30 8.97 -19.45
CA ALA A 298 -1.12 8.68 -19.66
C ALA A 298 -1.74 9.55 -20.77
N LYS A 299 -1.38 10.84 -20.86
CA LYS A 299 -1.80 11.73 -21.94
C LYS A 299 -1.23 11.30 -23.28
N GLY A 300 0.01 10.80 -23.29
CA GLY A 300 0.63 10.26 -24.51
C GLY A 300 -0.16 9.08 -25.06
N LEU A 301 -0.49 8.11 -24.22
CA LEU A 301 -1.32 6.95 -24.57
C LEU A 301 -2.70 7.38 -25.08
N ALA A 302 -3.34 8.33 -24.40
CA ALA A 302 -4.62 8.88 -24.84
C ALA A 302 -4.56 9.57 -26.22
N ALA A 303 -3.45 10.24 -26.53
CA ALA A 303 -3.23 10.86 -27.83
C ALA A 303 -3.04 9.82 -28.96
N GLU A 304 -2.58 8.62 -28.64
CA GLU A 304 -2.47 7.48 -29.55
C GLU A 304 -3.79 6.72 -29.73
N GLY A 305 -4.83 7.12 -28.98
CA GLY A 305 -6.18 6.55 -29.08
C GLY A 305 -6.45 5.42 -28.09
N GLU A 306 -5.58 5.27 -27.11
CA GLU A 306 -5.81 4.38 -25.96
C GLU A 306 -6.57 5.13 -24.85
N GLU A 307 -7.55 4.47 -24.26
CA GLU A 307 -8.32 5.05 -23.16
C GLU A 307 -7.66 4.73 -21.81
N TYR A 308 -7.09 5.76 -21.16
CA TYR A 308 -6.55 5.59 -19.81
C TYR A 308 -7.69 5.64 -18.79
N VAL A 309 -7.79 4.62 -17.94
CA VAL A 309 -8.94 4.41 -17.05
C VAL A 309 -9.18 5.57 -16.09
N ASN A 310 -8.13 6.18 -15.51
CA ASN A 310 -8.29 7.29 -14.58
C ASN A 310 -8.95 8.50 -15.27
N PHE A 311 -8.57 8.80 -16.52
CA PHE A 311 -9.21 9.87 -17.30
C PHE A 311 -10.66 9.54 -17.64
N TYR A 312 -10.95 8.26 -17.93
CA TYR A 312 -12.31 7.82 -18.18
C TYR A 312 -13.20 8.02 -16.95
N VAL A 313 -12.74 7.55 -15.79
CA VAL A 313 -13.43 7.68 -14.49
C VAL A 313 -13.60 9.16 -14.12
N GLY A 314 -12.55 9.96 -14.24
CA GLY A 314 -12.58 11.38 -13.91
C GLY A 314 -13.60 12.17 -14.71
N ARG A 315 -13.79 11.84 -16.00
CA ARG A 315 -14.82 12.49 -16.84
C ARG A 315 -16.26 12.13 -16.45
N GLN A 316 -16.47 11.02 -15.77
CA GLN A 316 -17.80 10.54 -15.39
C GLN A 316 -18.14 10.77 -13.92
N ALA A 317 -17.14 10.95 -13.06
CA ALA A 317 -17.35 11.19 -11.64
C ALA A 317 -18.01 12.55 -11.40
N ALA A 318 -18.98 12.58 -10.50
CA ALA A 318 -19.72 13.81 -10.18
C ALA A 318 -18.86 14.83 -9.42
N ASP A 319 -17.89 14.35 -8.65
CA ASP A 319 -16.91 15.16 -7.91
C ASP A 319 -15.54 14.51 -8.02
N PHE A 320 -14.75 15.04 -8.94
CA PHE A 320 -13.38 14.57 -9.24
C PHE A 320 -12.39 15.72 -9.14
N ARG A 321 -11.29 15.44 -8.49
CA ARG A 321 -10.15 16.34 -8.43
C ARG A 321 -8.91 15.60 -8.89
N GLU A 322 -8.08 16.25 -9.69
CA GLU A 322 -6.77 15.77 -10.08
C GLU A 322 -5.73 16.77 -9.59
N VAL A 323 -4.68 16.25 -8.95
CA VAL A 323 -3.57 17.06 -8.44
C VAL A 323 -2.26 16.46 -8.94
N ILE A 324 -1.39 17.32 -9.47
CA ILE A 324 -0.12 16.92 -10.06
C ILE A 324 1.03 17.37 -9.18
N PHE A 325 1.91 16.46 -8.84
CA PHE A 325 3.18 16.73 -8.20
C PHE A 325 4.27 16.84 -9.27
N GLU A 326 4.80 18.05 -9.40
CA GLU A 326 5.93 18.31 -10.28
C GLU A 326 7.19 17.65 -9.70
N ASP A 327 8.11 17.22 -10.55
CA ASP A 327 9.38 16.60 -10.16
C ASP A 327 9.30 15.38 -9.20
N ALA A 328 8.11 14.92 -8.80
CA ALA A 328 7.93 13.70 -8.03
C ALA A 328 8.04 12.45 -8.93
N GLY A 329 8.47 11.34 -8.32
CA GLY A 329 8.36 10.01 -8.89
C GLY A 329 7.56 9.10 -7.98
N HIS A 330 7.23 7.90 -8.46
CA HIS A 330 6.30 6.97 -7.83
C HIS A 330 6.55 6.74 -6.33
N LEU A 331 7.80 6.62 -5.91
CA LEU A 331 8.15 6.32 -4.52
C LEU A 331 8.37 7.57 -3.64
N ASN A 332 8.22 8.79 -4.18
CA ASN A 332 8.15 9.98 -3.35
C ASN A 332 6.83 10.07 -2.57
N PHE A 333 5.80 9.33 -2.97
CA PHE A 333 4.49 9.30 -2.31
C PHE A 333 4.40 8.31 -1.14
N CYS A 334 5.52 7.75 -0.69
CA CYS A 334 5.56 6.85 0.47
C CYS A 334 6.83 7.08 1.30
N ASP A 335 6.79 6.68 2.57
CA ASP A 335 7.86 6.90 3.55
C ASP A 335 9.16 6.15 3.21
N LEU A 336 9.18 5.31 2.17
CA LEU A 336 10.40 4.63 1.72
C LEU A 336 11.46 5.64 1.27
N SER A 337 11.06 6.77 0.69
CA SER A 337 11.96 7.84 0.26
C SER A 337 12.77 8.40 1.44
N LEU A 338 12.18 8.51 2.63
CA LEU A 338 12.85 8.91 3.86
C LEU A 338 13.61 7.75 4.52
N ALA A 339 12.97 6.57 4.62
CA ALA A 339 13.52 5.43 5.34
C ALA A 339 14.70 4.76 4.60
N SER A 340 14.72 4.82 3.29
CA SER A 340 15.76 4.23 2.44
C SER A 340 15.91 5.01 1.12
N PRO A 341 16.53 6.22 1.14
CA PRO A 341 16.68 7.03 -0.06
C PRO A 341 17.40 6.31 -1.21
N ILE A 342 18.38 5.47 -0.88
CA ILE A 342 19.11 4.67 -1.88
C ILE A 342 18.18 3.67 -2.57
N LEU A 343 17.39 2.93 -1.81
CA LEU A 343 16.47 1.94 -2.37
C LEU A 343 15.34 2.64 -3.13
N ALA A 344 14.77 3.69 -2.56
CA ALA A 344 13.74 4.49 -3.21
C ALA A 344 14.24 5.08 -4.54
N GLY A 345 15.45 5.65 -4.56
CA GLY A 345 16.06 6.18 -5.77
C GLY A 345 16.32 5.12 -6.86
N LEU A 346 16.64 3.88 -6.45
CA LEU A 346 16.79 2.76 -7.40
C LEU A 346 15.44 2.28 -7.96
N LEU A 347 14.36 2.45 -7.22
CA LEU A 347 13.03 1.94 -7.57
C LEU A 347 12.12 3.00 -8.22
N GLY A 348 12.46 4.29 -8.14
CA GLY A 348 11.74 5.33 -8.88
C GLY A 348 11.28 6.51 -8.02
N THR A 349 12.21 7.33 -7.51
CA THR A 349 11.92 8.68 -7.03
C THR A 349 12.22 9.71 -8.13
N GLY A 350 11.56 10.87 -8.05
CA GLY A 350 11.86 12.04 -8.85
C GLY A 350 13.00 12.89 -8.24
N THR A 351 13.00 14.17 -8.54
CA THR A 351 14.03 15.13 -8.09
C THR A 351 13.52 16.09 -7.03
N VAL A 352 12.26 16.00 -6.64
CA VAL A 352 11.68 16.76 -5.54
C VAL A 352 12.34 16.37 -4.21
N ASP A 353 12.46 17.34 -3.28
CA ASP A 353 12.87 17.04 -1.90
C ASP A 353 11.86 16.08 -1.26
N GLU A 354 12.33 15.00 -0.65
CA GLU A 354 11.50 13.94 -0.09
C GLU A 354 10.61 14.45 1.07
N TRP A 355 11.14 15.36 1.88
CA TRP A 355 10.40 15.97 2.98
C TRP A 355 9.30 16.88 2.47
N GLU A 356 9.62 17.77 1.55
CA GLU A 356 8.67 18.69 0.95
C GLU A 356 7.54 17.93 0.23
N CYS A 357 7.87 16.89 -0.50
CA CYS A 357 6.87 16.05 -1.19
C CYS A 357 5.89 15.42 -0.21
N LEU A 358 6.39 14.79 0.86
CA LEU A 358 5.55 14.11 1.85
C LEU A 358 4.79 15.09 2.76
N GLU A 359 5.35 16.26 3.07
CA GLU A 359 4.63 17.33 3.77
C GLU A 359 3.44 17.82 2.94
N ASN A 360 3.67 18.10 1.66
CA ASN A 360 2.62 18.52 0.72
C ASN A 360 1.56 17.42 0.54
N LEU A 361 1.97 16.16 0.43
CA LEU A 361 1.05 15.03 0.36
C LEU A 361 0.18 14.93 1.61
N ASN A 362 0.78 15.03 2.80
CA ASN A 362 0.08 14.95 4.07
C ASN A 362 -0.92 16.12 4.24
N GLU A 363 -0.56 17.31 3.83
CA GLU A 363 -1.44 18.48 3.83
C GLU A 363 -2.62 18.27 2.86
N LEU A 364 -2.35 17.82 1.65
CA LEU A 364 -3.37 17.57 0.62
C LEU A 364 -4.37 16.49 1.07
N VAL A 365 -3.88 15.36 1.56
CA VAL A 365 -4.71 14.25 2.05
C VAL A 365 -5.58 14.71 3.23
N LEU A 366 -5.00 15.46 4.17
CA LEU A 366 -5.74 16.02 5.31
C LEU A 366 -6.84 16.99 4.86
N ASN A 367 -6.51 17.97 4.01
CA ASN A 367 -7.47 18.96 3.53
C ASN A 367 -8.62 18.34 2.76
N TYR A 368 -8.33 17.29 1.98
CA TYR A 368 -9.37 16.56 1.26
C TYR A 368 -10.31 15.84 2.21
N PHE A 369 -9.80 15.06 3.16
CA PHE A 369 -10.64 14.38 4.14
C PHE A 369 -11.35 15.35 5.10
N ASP A 370 -10.72 16.46 5.48
CA ASP A 370 -11.39 17.48 6.29
C ASP A 370 -12.61 18.07 5.57
N CYS A 371 -12.55 18.22 4.23
CA CYS A 371 -13.70 18.66 3.45
C CYS A 371 -14.85 17.65 3.50
N TYR A 372 -14.60 16.39 3.16
CA TYR A 372 -15.65 15.41 2.96
C TYR A 372 -16.07 14.65 4.22
N LEU A 373 -15.23 14.63 5.25
CA LEU A 373 -15.53 13.92 6.50
C LEU A 373 -15.76 14.84 7.69
N LYS A 374 -15.37 16.14 7.59
CA LYS A 374 -15.56 17.11 8.68
C LYS A 374 -16.24 18.40 8.24
N ASP A 375 -16.79 18.41 7.02
CA ASP A 375 -17.53 19.55 6.48
C ASP A 375 -16.72 20.87 6.45
N GLN A 376 -15.39 20.78 6.28
CA GLN A 376 -14.53 21.96 6.15
C GLN A 376 -14.48 22.43 4.68
N PRO A 377 -14.16 23.70 4.43
CA PRO A 377 -13.94 24.16 3.05
C PRO A 377 -12.77 23.41 2.39
N LEU A 378 -12.95 22.97 1.14
CA LEU A 378 -11.88 22.35 0.37
C LEU A 378 -10.82 23.41 0.00
N VAL A 379 -9.59 23.17 0.44
CA VAL A 379 -8.44 24.02 0.17
C VAL A 379 -7.32 23.15 -0.42
N ILE A 380 -7.31 23.04 -1.73
CA ILE A 380 -6.25 22.30 -2.46
C ILE A 380 -5.72 23.15 -3.62
N LYS A 381 -4.47 22.92 -3.96
CA LYS A 381 -3.83 23.44 -5.17
C LYS A 381 -3.94 22.40 -6.27
N ASP A 382 -3.95 22.81 -7.53
CA ASP A 382 -3.98 21.89 -8.66
C ASP A 382 -2.61 21.25 -8.93
N SER A 383 -1.54 21.81 -8.36
CA SER A 383 -0.17 21.27 -8.46
C SER A 383 0.71 21.69 -7.28
N PHE A 384 1.72 20.89 -7.03
CA PHE A 384 2.77 21.11 -6.04
C PHE A 384 4.15 20.98 -6.66
#